data_f485ee04ba9cb18b3388bd5fe730647e
#
_entry.id   f485ee04ba9cb18b3388bd5fe730647e
#
_cell.length_a   1.000
_cell.length_b   1.000
_cell.length_c   1.000
_cell.angle_alpha   90.00
_cell.angle_beta   90.00
_cell.angle_gamma   90.00
#
_symmetry.space_group_name_H-M   'P 1'
#
loop_
_entity.id
_entity.type
_entity.pdbx_description
1 polymer ?
#
loop_
_entity_poly.entity_id
_entity_poly.type
_entity_poly.pdbx_seq_one_letter_code
_entity_poly.pdbx_strand_id
1 'polypeptide(L)'
;MSAAKARPAEAGETPHRVIQPAGWAKPIGYANGMEARGRTVFVGGQIGWNAQCTFESHDLPGQVLQTLENIVAVLAEANARPEHVTTMTWFVTDRKEYSRSLKEIGRAWKATMGRHYPAMAVVEVSGLVEDEALVEIQATAVIPD
;
A
#
# COMPACT_ATOMS: atom_id res chain seq x y z
N MET A 1 -22.33 4.50 -26.01
CA MET A 1 -22.25 4.20 -24.56
C MET A 1 -21.84 5.46 -23.83
N SER A 2 -22.70 5.95 -22.95
CA SER A 2 -22.30 7.06 -22.11
C SER A 2 -21.28 6.56 -21.08
N ALA A 3 -20.11 7.16 -21.08
CA ALA A 3 -19.19 6.93 -19.99
C ALA A 3 -19.88 7.34 -18.68
N ALA A 4 -19.97 6.44 -17.71
CA ALA A 4 -20.44 6.82 -16.40
C ALA A 4 -19.56 7.96 -15.90
N LYS A 5 -20.16 9.09 -15.48
CA LYS A 5 -19.41 10.17 -14.87
C LYS A 5 -18.68 9.60 -13.65
N ALA A 6 -17.36 9.75 -13.64
CA ALA A 6 -16.59 9.39 -12.47
C ALA A 6 -17.15 10.19 -11.28
N ARG A 7 -17.53 9.50 -10.21
CA ARG A 7 -17.91 10.13 -8.96
C ARG A 7 -16.67 10.87 -8.42
N PRO A 8 -16.81 12.13 -7.96
CA PRO A 8 -15.68 12.80 -7.31
C PRO A 8 -15.15 11.91 -6.17
N ALA A 9 -13.84 11.75 -6.12
CA ALA A 9 -13.22 10.97 -5.04
C ALA A 9 -13.49 11.66 -3.70
N GLU A 10 -14.05 10.91 -2.76
CA GLU A 10 -14.13 11.35 -1.36
C GLU A 10 -12.75 11.27 -0.72
N ALA A 11 -12.55 12.00 0.38
CA ALA A 11 -11.29 11.96 1.12
C ALA A 11 -10.94 10.50 1.49
N GLY A 12 -9.78 10.02 1.06
CA GLY A 12 -9.30 8.67 1.29
C GLY A 12 -9.77 7.63 0.28
N GLU A 13 -10.53 8.03 -0.74
CA GLU A 13 -10.87 7.18 -1.89
C GLU A 13 -9.93 7.49 -3.06
N THR A 14 -9.93 6.62 -4.06
CA THR A 14 -9.05 6.74 -5.22
C THR A 14 -9.75 7.43 -6.40
N PRO A 15 -9.02 8.22 -7.22
CA PRO A 15 -9.54 8.70 -8.50
C PRO A 15 -9.54 7.62 -9.58
N HIS A 16 -8.92 6.46 -9.30
CA HIS A 16 -8.80 5.37 -10.26
C HIS A 16 -10.03 4.49 -10.28
N ARG A 17 -10.16 3.68 -11.33
CA ARG A 17 -11.25 2.72 -11.43
C ARG A 17 -10.88 1.45 -10.68
N VAL A 18 -11.66 1.08 -9.68
CA VAL A 18 -11.54 -0.20 -8.98
C VAL A 18 -12.25 -1.27 -9.80
N ILE A 19 -11.56 -2.36 -10.10
CA ILE A 19 -12.09 -3.45 -10.92
C ILE A 19 -12.52 -4.58 -10.01
N GLN A 20 -13.80 -4.92 -10.10
CA GLN A 20 -14.40 -6.01 -9.32
C GLN A 20 -15.35 -6.79 -10.21
N PRO A 21 -15.07 -8.08 -10.50
CA PRO A 21 -15.99 -8.89 -11.29
C PRO A 21 -17.34 -9.04 -10.57
N ALA A 22 -18.41 -9.00 -11.37
CA ALA A 22 -19.76 -9.18 -10.83
C ALA A 22 -19.90 -10.56 -10.17
N GLY A 23 -20.53 -10.60 -9.02
CA GLY A 23 -20.77 -11.85 -8.30
C GLY A 23 -19.64 -12.33 -7.41
N TRP A 24 -18.47 -11.69 -7.48
CA TRP A 24 -17.37 -12.03 -6.57
C TRP A 24 -17.62 -11.47 -5.17
N ALA A 25 -17.17 -12.19 -4.17
CA ALA A 25 -17.21 -11.69 -2.80
C ALA A 25 -16.43 -10.38 -2.70
N LYS A 26 -16.94 -9.44 -1.88
CA LYS A 26 -16.29 -8.16 -1.66
C LYS A 26 -14.93 -8.37 -1.00
N PRO A 27 -13.84 -7.85 -1.60
CA PRO A 27 -12.52 -7.96 -0.96
C PRO A 27 -12.45 -7.06 0.27
N ILE A 28 -11.70 -7.51 1.27
CA ILE A 28 -11.50 -6.76 2.52
C ILE A 28 -10.03 -6.40 2.62
N GLY A 29 -9.73 -5.09 2.65
CA GLY A 29 -8.38 -4.59 2.80
C GLY A 29 -7.53 -4.61 1.53
N TYR A 30 -8.13 -4.89 0.36
CA TYR A 30 -7.46 -4.86 -0.94
C TYR A 30 -8.48 -4.71 -2.05
N ALA A 31 -8.01 -4.40 -3.26
CA ALA A 31 -8.82 -4.48 -4.48
C ALA A 31 -8.32 -5.65 -5.33
N ASN A 32 -9.21 -6.26 -6.10
CA ASN A 32 -8.83 -7.32 -7.05
C ASN A 32 -8.08 -6.78 -8.26
N GLY A 33 -8.40 -5.57 -8.69
CA GLY A 33 -7.72 -4.91 -9.79
C GLY A 33 -7.95 -3.42 -9.75
N MET A 34 -7.10 -2.69 -10.45
CA MET A 34 -7.25 -1.26 -10.64
C MET A 34 -6.85 -0.88 -12.07
N GLU A 35 -7.56 0.09 -12.61
CA GLU A 35 -7.23 0.71 -13.88
C GLU A 35 -6.97 2.19 -13.65
N ALA A 36 -5.88 2.68 -14.20
CA ALA A 36 -5.47 4.07 -14.00
C ALA A 36 -4.85 4.64 -15.26
N ARG A 37 -4.97 5.96 -15.41
CA ARG A 37 -4.37 6.70 -16.50
C ARG A 37 -3.68 7.94 -15.93
N GLY A 38 -2.46 8.20 -16.40
CA GLY A 38 -1.71 9.36 -15.98
C GLY A 38 -0.22 9.08 -15.93
N ARG A 39 0.50 9.83 -15.09
CA ARG A 39 1.94 9.68 -14.91
C ARG A 39 2.21 8.61 -13.88
N THR A 40 3.08 7.66 -14.21
CA THR A 40 3.40 6.54 -13.35
C THR A 40 4.59 6.86 -12.45
N VAL A 41 4.46 6.55 -11.16
CA VAL A 41 5.51 6.68 -10.16
C VAL A 41 5.79 5.29 -9.59
N PHE A 42 7.02 4.85 -9.66
CA PHE A 42 7.45 3.56 -9.13
C PHE A 42 8.19 3.78 -7.81
N VAL A 43 7.66 3.22 -6.73
CA VAL A 43 8.30 3.29 -5.42
C VAL A 43 9.03 1.98 -5.19
N GLY A 44 10.36 2.06 -5.06
CA GLY A 44 11.18 0.89 -4.76
C GLY A 44 10.83 0.27 -3.41
N GLY A 45 11.26 -0.96 -3.17
CA GLY A 45 10.99 -1.64 -1.93
C GLY A 45 11.42 -0.81 -0.72
N GLN A 46 10.49 -0.55 0.19
CA GLN A 46 10.73 0.17 1.43
C GLN A 46 10.63 -0.81 2.60
N ILE A 47 11.47 -0.63 3.59
CA ILE A 47 11.47 -1.42 4.82
C ILE A 47 11.22 -0.51 6.01
N GLY A 48 11.15 -1.09 7.20
CA GLY A 48 10.71 -0.37 8.41
C GLY A 48 11.79 0.43 9.10
N TRP A 49 12.77 0.97 8.39
CA TRP A 49 13.77 1.86 8.96
C TRP A 49 13.44 3.34 8.68
N ASN A 50 14.04 4.24 9.47
CA ASN A 50 13.83 5.67 9.31
C ASN A 50 14.71 6.27 8.20
N ALA A 51 14.68 7.58 8.04
CA ALA A 51 15.44 8.28 7.01
C ALA A 51 16.96 8.10 7.10
N GLN A 52 17.47 7.69 8.26
CA GLN A 52 18.89 7.41 8.48
C GLN A 52 19.20 5.92 8.44
N CYS A 53 18.29 5.10 7.90
CA CYS A 53 18.43 3.65 7.81
C CYS A 53 18.59 2.98 9.19
N THR A 54 17.90 3.47 10.19
CA THR A 54 17.90 2.94 11.54
C THR A 54 16.51 2.42 11.89
N PHE A 55 16.45 1.17 12.41
CA PHE A 55 15.19 0.59 12.87
C PHE A 55 14.87 1.09 14.27
N GLU A 56 13.78 1.85 14.39
CA GLU A 56 13.27 2.31 15.69
C GLU A 56 12.27 1.31 16.27
N SER A 57 11.62 0.52 15.42
CA SER A 57 10.68 -0.52 15.83
C SER A 57 11.20 -1.91 15.46
N HIS A 58 10.99 -2.87 16.36
CA HIS A 58 11.43 -4.25 16.18
C HIS A 58 10.26 -5.23 16.13
N ASP A 59 9.03 -4.75 16.07
CA ASP A 59 7.84 -5.56 15.85
C ASP A 59 7.24 -5.29 14.47
N LEU A 60 6.41 -6.21 14.00
CA LEU A 60 5.83 -6.11 12.65
C LEU A 60 4.92 -4.89 12.50
N PRO A 61 3.96 -4.61 13.41
CA PRO A 61 3.09 -3.43 13.22
C PRO A 61 3.85 -2.11 13.19
N GLY A 62 4.85 -1.95 14.04
CA GLY A 62 5.67 -0.75 14.05
C GLY A 62 6.48 -0.59 12.80
N GLN A 63 7.04 -1.68 12.27
CA GLN A 63 7.76 -1.64 11.00
C GLN A 63 6.83 -1.39 9.82
N VAL A 64 5.61 -1.93 9.84
CA VAL A 64 4.61 -1.63 8.79
C VAL A 64 4.29 -0.13 8.78
N LEU A 65 4.06 0.47 9.94
CA LEU A 65 3.78 1.91 10.02
C LEU A 65 4.94 2.72 9.42
N GLN A 66 6.17 2.44 9.81
CA GLN A 66 7.34 3.15 9.29
C GLN A 66 7.50 2.94 7.79
N THR A 67 7.29 1.71 7.31
CA THR A 67 7.39 1.39 5.89
C THR A 67 6.38 2.17 5.07
N LEU A 68 5.13 2.24 5.54
CA LEU A 68 4.08 2.99 4.85
C LEU A 68 4.35 4.50 4.88
N GLU A 69 4.87 5.02 6.00
CA GLU A 69 5.29 6.41 6.08
C GLU A 69 6.41 6.72 5.08
N ASN A 70 7.35 5.79 4.91
CA ASN A 70 8.41 5.93 3.91
C ASN A 70 7.85 6.00 2.50
N ILE A 71 6.89 5.15 2.18
CA ILE A 71 6.22 5.15 0.87
C ILE A 71 5.51 6.49 0.63
N VAL A 72 4.78 6.98 1.62
CA VAL A 72 4.09 8.28 1.53
C VAL A 72 5.10 9.41 1.29
N ALA A 73 6.25 9.37 1.96
CA ALA A 73 7.30 10.37 1.79
C ALA A 73 7.89 10.35 0.37
N VAL A 74 8.14 9.15 -0.18
CA VAL A 74 8.64 9.02 -1.56
C VAL A 74 7.60 9.52 -2.56
N LEU A 75 6.33 9.16 -2.37
CA LEU A 75 5.24 9.62 -3.23
C LEU A 75 5.14 11.16 -3.22
N ALA A 76 5.29 11.78 -2.05
CA ALA A 76 5.19 13.23 -1.91
C ALA A 76 6.23 13.97 -2.75
N GLU A 77 7.42 13.42 -2.95
CA GLU A 77 8.45 14.02 -3.81
C GLU A 77 8.02 14.11 -5.27
N ALA A 78 7.12 13.22 -5.70
CA ALA A 78 6.55 13.23 -7.04
C ALA A 78 5.19 13.97 -7.10
N ASN A 79 4.80 14.62 -6.02
CA ASN A 79 3.46 15.22 -5.87
C ASN A 79 2.34 14.17 -5.97
N ALA A 80 2.66 12.93 -5.62
CA ALA A 80 1.68 11.86 -5.53
C ALA A 80 1.19 11.70 -4.09
N ARG A 81 -0.01 11.14 -3.94
CA ARG A 81 -0.64 10.91 -2.65
C ARG A 81 -1.05 9.45 -2.52
N PRO A 82 -1.38 8.98 -1.32
CA PRO A 82 -1.78 7.58 -1.10
C PRO A 82 -2.89 7.10 -2.04
N GLU A 83 -3.90 7.93 -2.31
CA GLU A 83 -5.02 7.56 -3.19
C GLU A 83 -4.61 7.32 -4.64
N HIS A 84 -3.41 7.73 -5.04
CA HIS A 84 -2.87 7.49 -6.38
C HIS A 84 -2.25 6.09 -6.52
N VAL A 85 -2.01 5.37 -5.43
CA VAL A 85 -1.39 4.04 -5.48
C VAL A 85 -2.32 3.06 -6.18
N THR A 86 -1.78 2.35 -7.18
CA THR A 86 -2.52 1.36 -7.96
C THR A 86 -2.26 -0.06 -7.49
N THR A 87 -1.02 -0.37 -7.11
CA THR A 87 -0.65 -1.71 -6.68
C THR A 87 0.45 -1.66 -5.62
N MET A 88 0.41 -2.63 -4.74
CA MET A 88 1.46 -2.88 -3.76
C MET A 88 1.73 -4.37 -3.67
N THR A 89 2.98 -4.72 -3.44
CA THR A 89 3.37 -6.06 -3.04
C THR A 89 4.07 -5.97 -1.70
N TRP A 90 3.60 -6.77 -0.75
CA TRP A 90 4.15 -6.88 0.58
C TRP A 90 4.91 -8.19 0.70
N PHE A 91 6.14 -8.10 1.18
CA PHE A 91 6.97 -9.26 1.50
C PHE A 91 7.13 -9.28 3.01
N VAL A 92 6.68 -10.36 3.65
CA VAL A 92 6.77 -10.52 5.10
C VAL A 92 7.58 -11.76 5.44
N THR A 93 8.32 -11.73 6.53
CA THR A 93 9.16 -12.86 6.94
C THR A 93 8.39 -13.90 7.75
N ASP A 94 7.21 -13.53 8.27
CA ASP A 94 6.37 -14.42 9.07
C ASP A 94 4.89 -14.13 8.81
N ARG A 95 4.27 -14.96 7.96
CA ARG A 95 2.86 -14.80 7.61
C ARG A 95 1.91 -15.00 8.78
N LYS A 96 2.28 -15.81 9.76
CA LYS A 96 1.46 -16.04 10.94
C LYS A 96 1.44 -14.82 11.83
N GLU A 97 2.58 -14.16 11.98
CA GLU A 97 2.68 -12.90 12.70
C GLU A 97 1.86 -11.81 11.98
N TYR A 98 1.94 -11.77 10.66
CA TYR A 98 1.10 -10.88 9.85
C TYR A 98 -0.39 -11.11 10.16
N SER A 99 -0.84 -12.36 10.13
CA SER A 99 -2.24 -12.71 10.40
C SER A 99 -2.68 -12.37 11.82
N ARG A 100 -1.78 -12.51 12.80
CA ARG A 100 -2.08 -12.13 14.19
C ARG A 100 -2.10 -10.63 14.42
N SER A 101 -1.49 -9.85 13.53
CA SER A 101 -1.30 -8.40 13.68
C SER A 101 -2.23 -7.58 12.80
N LEU A 102 -3.24 -8.19 12.18
CA LEU A 102 -4.11 -7.52 11.22
C LEU A 102 -4.79 -6.25 11.77
N LYS A 103 -5.16 -6.27 13.04
CA LYS A 103 -5.82 -5.11 13.67
C LYS A 103 -4.87 -3.91 13.76
N GLU A 104 -3.65 -4.14 14.22
CA GLU A 104 -2.63 -3.10 14.35
C GLU A 104 -2.15 -2.65 12.98
N ILE A 105 -2.00 -3.57 12.03
CA ILE A 105 -1.63 -3.26 10.65
C ILE A 105 -2.73 -2.41 10.01
N GLY A 106 -3.99 -2.71 10.27
CA GLY A 106 -5.12 -1.92 9.78
C GLY A 106 -5.10 -0.49 10.32
N ARG A 107 -4.70 -0.29 11.58
CA ARG A 107 -4.53 1.06 12.14
C ARG A 107 -3.39 1.82 11.47
N ALA A 108 -2.25 1.16 11.25
CA ALA A 108 -1.13 1.74 10.53
C ALA A 108 -1.52 2.14 9.11
N TRP A 109 -2.28 1.28 8.43
CA TRP A 109 -2.80 1.56 7.10
C TRP A 109 -3.67 2.82 7.10
N LYS A 110 -4.67 2.88 7.98
CA LYS A 110 -5.58 4.04 8.04
C LYS A 110 -4.84 5.33 8.35
N ALA A 111 -3.81 5.26 9.19
CA ALA A 111 -3.02 6.44 9.56
C ALA A 111 -2.18 6.98 8.40
N THR A 112 -1.85 6.17 7.41
CA THR A 112 -0.94 6.52 6.31
C THR A 112 -1.65 6.56 4.96
N MET A 113 -2.39 5.50 4.62
CA MET A 113 -3.02 5.33 3.31
C MET A 113 -4.51 5.71 3.31
N GLY A 114 -5.08 5.95 4.48
CA GLY A 114 -6.49 6.29 4.59
C GLY A 114 -7.42 5.12 4.25
N ARG A 115 -8.49 5.40 3.52
CA ARG A 115 -9.49 4.40 3.15
C ARG A 115 -9.32 3.87 1.73
N HIS A 116 -8.18 4.12 1.12
CA HIS A 116 -7.86 3.61 -0.20
C HIS A 116 -7.18 2.25 -0.08
N TYR A 117 -7.69 1.26 -0.81
CA TYR A 117 -7.14 -0.10 -0.84
C TYR A 117 -6.82 -0.46 -2.29
N PRO A 118 -5.53 -0.40 -2.69
CA PRO A 118 -5.14 -0.73 -4.06
C PRO A 118 -5.12 -2.23 -4.30
N ALA A 119 -4.84 -2.63 -5.53
CA ALA A 119 -4.58 -4.03 -5.86
C ALA A 119 -3.31 -4.45 -5.10
N MET A 120 -3.42 -5.48 -4.26
CA MET A 120 -2.32 -5.87 -3.36
C MET A 120 -2.15 -7.37 -3.29
N ALA A 121 -0.91 -7.78 -3.03
CA ALA A 121 -0.56 -9.13 -2.64
C ALA A 121 0.34 -9.06 -1.40
N VAL A 122 0.20 -10.04 -0.50
CA VAL A 122 1.09 -10.23 0.64
C VAL A 122 1.64 -11.63 0.54
N VAL A 123 2.96 -11.76 0.52
CA VAL A 123 3.63 -13.04 0.39
C VAL A 123 4.70 -13.20 1.48
N GLU A 124 4.84 -14.43 1.98
CA GLU A 124 5.92 -14.76 2.90
C GLU A 124 7.18 -15.06 2.12
N VAL A 125 8.30 -14.55 2.61
CA VAL A 125 9.63 -14.79 2.03
C VAL A 125 10.55 -15.35 3.11
N SER A 126 11.60 -16.07 2.67
CA SER A 126 12.56 -16.68 3.59
C SER A 126 13.42 -15.68 4.35
N GLY A 127 13.56 -14.46 3.85
CA GLY A 127 14.31 -13.39 4.48
C GLY A 127 14.33 -12.15 3.61
N LEU A 128 14.69 -11.03 4.20
CA LEU A 128 14.91 -9.77 3.53
C LEU A 128 16.40 -9.44 3.60
N VAL A 129 16.85 -8.50 2.77
CA VAL A 129 18.29 -8.18 2.70
C VAL A 129 18.81 -7.68 4.04
N GLU A 130 18.03 -6.86 4.73
CA GLU A 130 18.39 -6.39 6.07
C GLU A 130 17.85 -7.37 7.12
N ASP A 131 18.73 -7.88 7.98
CA ASP A 131 18.37 -8.91 8.98
C ASP A 131 17.27 -8.46 9.93
N GLU A 132 17.21 -7.18 10.27
CA GLU A 132 16.21 -6.64 11.19
C GLU A 132 14.84 -6.39 10.52
N ALA A 133 14.77 -6.43 9.19
CA ALA A 133 13.53 -6.14 8.48
C ALA A 133 12.56 -7.31 8.59
N LEU A 134 11.31 -7.01 8.95
CA LEU A 134 10.20 -7.96 9.05
C LEU A 134 9.22 -7.81 7.89
N VAL A 135 9.30 -6.72 7.15
CA VAL A 135 8.42 -6.39 6.04
C VAL A 135 9.15 -5.54 5.02
N GLU A 136 8.86 -5.77 3.76
CA GLU A 136 9.25 -4.88 2.66
C GLU A 136 8.03 -4.69 1.77
N ILE A 137 7.79 -3.44 1.35
CA ILE A 137 6.64 -3.10 0.52
C ILE A 137 7.12 -2.28 -0.67
N GLN A 138 6.71 -2.68 -1.87
CA GLN A 138 6.88 -1.86 -3.06
C GLN A 138 5.52 -1.39 -3.57
N ALA A 139 5.49 -0.25 -4.22
CA ALA A 139 4.25 0.35 -4.68
C ALA A 139 4.43 0.99 -6.06
N THR A 140 3.34 1.01 -6.81
CA THR A 140 3.24 1.80 -8.04
C THR A 140 2.04 2.73 -7.90
N ALA A 141 2.23 3.99 -8.24
CA ALA A 141 1.17 4.99 -8.22
C ALA A 141 1.00 5.59 -9.61
N VAL A 142 -0.18 6.09 -9.89
CA VAL A 142 -0.48 6.83 -11.11
C VAL A 142 -1.15 8.15 -10.73
N ILE A 143 -0.53 9.26 -11.14
CA ILE A 143 -1.08 10.59 -10.91
C ILE A 143 -1.94 10.94 -12.13
N PRO A 144 -3.25 11.17 -11.94
CA PRO A 144 -4.13 11.52 -13.07
C PRO A 144 -3.67 12.77 -13.81
N ASP A 145 -3.94 12.78 -15.11
CA ASP A 145 -3.68 13.95 -15.96
C ASP A 145 -4.53 15.16 -15.55
#